data_f7349a162777b0180496d69574dc3e93
#
_entry.id   f7349a162777b0180496d69574dc3e93
#
_cell.length_a   1.000
_cell.length_b   1.000
_cell.length_c   1.000
_cell.angle_alpha   90.00
_cell.angle_beta   90.00
_cell.angle_gamma   90.00
#
_symmetry.space_group_name_H-M   'P 1'
#
loop_
_entity.id
_entity.type
_entity.pdbx_description
1 polymer ?
#
loop_
_entity_poly.entity_id
_entity_poly.type
_entity_poly.pdbx_seq_one_letter_code
_entity_poly.pdbx_strand_id
1 'polypeptide(L)'
;VIDVLVVEAVAANLTILKSPTIFRQYDGRMWNWEGCGNEYGSCYGSCTHVWNYAQAIPHLFPKMERTLRETEFFVSQAKNGHQAFRSALPIRPIRHNFHAAADGQLGGIMKVYRDWHIYGNDEWLKLIYSYVQNSLDYCINTWDPKRKGVIEEPHHNTYDIEFWGPSGMINSYYTGALQAFVAMGEHLEKDMTEYRELLDKSIDYMENQLYDGEYFIQNLSLIHISEPTRHSLI
;
A
#
# COMPACT_ATOMS: atom_id res chain seq x y z
N VAL A 1 7.90 5.24 -32.39
CA VAL A 1 8.85 4.11 -32.34
C VAL A 1 9.44 4.13 -30.92
N ILE A 2 9.31 3.03 -30.18
CA ILE A 2 9.91 2.91 -28.84
C ILE A 2 11.39 2.52 -29.05
N ASP A 3 12.28 3.16 -28.28
CA ASP A 3 13.72 2.87 -28.33
C ASP A 3 13.98 1.41 -27.89
N VAL A 4 14.89 0.75 -28.61
CA VAL A 4 15.26 -0.65 -28.34
C VAL A 4 15.79 -0.83 -26.91
N LEU A 5 16.54 0.15 -26.38
CA LEU A 5 17.07 0.10 -25.02
C LEU A 5 15.93 0.10 -23.95
N VAL A 6 14.83 0.80 -24.24
CA VAL A 6 13.66 0.77 -23.36
C VAL A 6 12.99 -0.61 -23.39
N VAL A 7 12.88 -1.20 -24.57
CA VAL A 7 12.31 -2.56 -24.74
C VAL A 7 13.17 -3.60 -24.01
N GLU A 8 14.49 -3.52 -24.15
CA GLU A 8 15.42 -4.42 -23.45
C GLU A 8 15.34 -4.25 -21.93
N ALA A 9 15.28 -3.03 -21.42
CA ALA A 9 15.17 -2.75 -19.99
C ALA A 9 13.86 -3.33 -19.40
N VAL A 10 12.74 -3.18 -20.10
CA VAL A 10 11.45 -3.76 -19.70
C VAL A 10 11.51 -5.29 -19.75
N ALA A 11 12.04 -5.86 -20.83
CA ALA A 11 12.12 -7.31 -21.02
C ALA A 11 13.02 -7.97 -19.97
N ALA A 12 14.13 -7.35 -19.58
CA ALA A 12 15.02 -7.83 -18.54
C ALA A 12 14.31 -7.94 -17.17
N ASN A 13 13.45 -6.98 -16.85
CA ASN A 13 12.69 -6.98 -15.59
C ASN A 13 11.55 -8.02 -15.55
N LEU A 14 11.10 -8.53 -16.69
CA LEU A 14 10.07 -9.57 -16.75
C LEU A 14 10.55 -10.93 -16.22
N THR A 15 11.85 -11.15 -16.13
CA THR A 15 12.42 -12.41 -15.62
C THR A 15 12.04 -12.66 -14.15
N ILE A 16 11.74 -11.63 -13.38
CA ILE A 16 11.29 -11.77 -11.99
C ILE A 16 10.01 -12.61 -11.88
N LEU A 17 9.15 -12.59 -12.91
CA LEU A 17 7.91 -13.37 -12.96
C LEU A 17 8.16 -14.89 -13.01
N LYS A 18 9.40 -15.33 -13.25
CA LYS A 18 9.84 -16.72 -13.21
C LYS A 18 10.66 -17.05 -11.95
N SER A 19 10.75 -16.12 -11.02
CA SER A 19 11.41 -16.32 -9.73
C SER A 19 10.67 -17.38 -8.90
N PRO A 20 11.37 -18.18 -8.08
CA PRO A 20 10.73 -19.11 -7.15
C PRO A 20 9.91 -18.41 -6.04
N THR A 21 10.04 -17.10 -5.91
CA THR A 21 9.26 -16.27 -4.96
C THR A 21 7.91 -15.84 -5.52
N ILE A 22 7.68 -16.01 -6.83
CA ILE A 22 6.43 -15.71 -7.50
C ILE A 22 5.80 -17.02 -7.96
N PHE A 23 4.62 -17.33 -7.43
CA PHE A 23 3.94 -18.58 -7.72
C PHE A 23 2.42 -18.43 -7.75
N ARG A 24 1.77 -19.39 -8.37
CA ARG A 24 0.32 -19.46 -8.50
C ARG A 24 -0.18 -20.75 -7.88
N GLN A 25 -1.18 -20.65 -7.01
CA GLN A 25 -1.88 -21.81 -6.47
C GLN A 25 -2.80 -22.44 -7.52
N TYR A 26 -3.21 -23.67 -7.28
CA TYR A 26 -4.10 -24.41 -8.18
C TYR A 26 -5.49 -23.74 -8.34
N ASP A 27 -5.94 -22.99 -7.34
CA ASP A 27 -7.17 -22.19 -7.37
C ASP A 27 -7.05 -20.89 -8.18
N GLY A 28 -5.86 -20.62 -8.72
CA GLY A 28 -5.57 -19.44 -9.53
C GLY A 28 -5.00 -18.25 -8.76
N ARG A 29 -4.97 -18.31 -7.43
CA ARG A 29 -4.45 -17.24 -6.55
C ARG A 29 -2.97 -17.04 -6.75
N MET A 30 -2.57 -15.80 -6.99
CA MET A 30 -1.17 -15.42 -7.16
C MET A 30 -0.54 -15.02 -5.84
N TRP A 31 0.74 -15.35 -5.69
CA TRP A 31 1.59 -14.96 -4.58
C TRP A 31 2.89 -14.36 -5.09
N ASN A 32 3.27 -13.28 -4.46
CA ASN A 32 4.48 -12.56 -4.76
C ASN A 32 5.27 -12.37 -3.48
N TRP A 33 6.05 -13.37 -3.12
CA TRP A 33 6.84 -13.35 -1.91
C TRP A 33 8.14 -12.58 -2.11
N GLU A 34 8.55 -11.88 -1.11
CA GLU A 34 9.80 -11.13 -1.08
C GLU A 34 11.01 -12.07 -0.97
N GLY A 35 10.83 -13.20 -0.28
CA GLY A 35 11.84 -14.25 -0.10
C GLY A 35 11.23 -15.63 -0.07
N CYS A 36 12.06 -16.65 0.17
CA CYS A 36 11.66 -18.06 0.14
C CYS A 36 11.41 -18.67 1.52
N GLY A 37 11.75 -17.98 2.61
CA GLY A 37 11.54 -18.47 3.97
C GLY A 37 10.04 -18.51 4.30
N ASN A 38 9.61 -19.53 5.05
CA ASN A 38 8.21 -19.67 5.46
C ASN A 38 7.98 -19.24 6.92
N GLU A 39 8.94 -19.39 7.77
CA GLU A 39 8.85 -19.09 9.21
C GLU A 39 9.98 -18.18 9.69
N TYR A 40 11.13 -18.22 9.00
CA TYR A 40 12.34 -17.45 9.34
C TYR A 40 13.17 -17.17 8.08
N GLY A 41 14.13 -16.30 8.19
CA GLY A 41 15.01 -15.93 7.08
C GLY A 41 14.42 -14.85 6.19
N SER A 42 14.50 -15.02 4.88
CA SER A 42 13.92 -14.07 3.92
C SER A 42 12.43 -13.95 4.10
N CYS A 43 11.90 -12.75 3.95
CA CYS A 43 10.52 -12.41 4.20
C CYS A 43 9.54 -13.31 3.43
N TYR A 44 8.72 -14.05 4.14
CA TYR A 44 7.64 -14.84 3.58
C TYR A 44 6.41 -13.97 3.32
N GLY A 45 5.54 -14.42 2.42
CA GLY A 45 4.28 -13.73 2.12
C GLY A 45 4.42 -12.54 1.19
N SER A 46 3.29 -12.09 0.69
CA SER A 46 3.18 -10.92 -0.19
C SER A 46 3.18 -9.66 0.65
N CYS A 47 4.32 -8.98 0.70
CA CYS A 47 4.52 -7.77 1.48
C CYS A 47 3.81 -6.58 0.82
N THR A 48 2.96 -5.86 1.58
CA THR A 48 2.11 -4.81 1.04
C THR A 48 2.89 -3.64 0.47
N HIS A 49 3.96 -3.18 1.13
CA HIS A 49 4.74 -2.03 0.65
C HIS A 49 5.70 -2.40 -0.49
N VAL A 50 6.30 -3.59 -0.47
CA VAL A 50 7.17 -4.03 -1.56
C VAL A 50 6.42 -4.07 -2.89
N TRP A 51 5.16 -4.47 -2.87
CA TRP A 51 4.33 -4.51 -4.08
C TRP A 51 3.83 -3.16 -4.57
N ASN A 52 4.11 -2.08 -3.88
CA ASN A 52 3.94 -0.73 -4.44
C ASN A 52 4.89 -0.46 -5.61
N TYR A 53 6.05 -1.13 -5.64
CA TYR A 53 7.05 -0.97 -6.71
C TYR A 53 6.82 -1.89 -7.91
N ALA A 54 6.03 -2.94 -7.75
CA ALA A 54 5.78 -3.93 -8.81
C ALA A 54 4.69 -3.44 -9.78
N GLN A 55 5.08 -2.80 -10.86
CA GLN A 55 4.16 -2.20 -11.83
C GLN A 55 3.93 -3.04 -13.09
N ALA A 56 4.70 -4.10 -13.33
CA ALA A 56 4.58 -4.89 -14.55
C ALA A 56 3.33 -5.80 -14.55
N ILE A 57 3.06 -6.48 -13.44
CA ILE A 57 1.99 -7.50 -13.33
C ILE A 57 0.60 -6.93 -13.62
N PRO A 58 0.18 -5.79 -13.05
CA PRO A 58 -1.17 -5.27 -13.31
C PRO A 58 -1.42 -4.95 -14.78
N HIS A 59 -0.40 -4.54 -15.53
CA HIS A 59 -0.53 -4.24 -16.94
C HIS A 59 -0.48 -5.48 -17.83
N LEU A 60 0.34 -6.47 -17.49
CA LEU A 60 0.52 -7.68 -18.27
C LEU A 60 -0.50 -8.77 -17.94
N PHE A 61 -0.84 -8.90 -16.66
CA PHE A 61 -1.69 -9.97 -16.14
C PHE A 61 -2.72 -9.43 -15.12
N PRO A 62 -3.62 -8.53 -15.53
CA PRO A 62 -4.54 -7.83 -14.61
C PRO A 62 -5.43 -8.79 -13.79
N LYS A 63 -5.83 -9.92 -14.35
CA LYS A 63 -6.59 -10.94 -13.61
C LYS A 63 -5.80 -11.58 -12.48
N MET A 64 -4.49 -11.74 -12.66
CA MET A 64 -3.60 -12.31 -11.64
C MET A 64 -3.33 -11.27 -10.54
N GLU A 65 -3.06 -10.03 -10.90
CA GLU A 65 -2.89 -8.94 -9.95
C GLU A 65 -4.12 -8.80 -9.03
N ARG A 66 -5.33 -8.88 -9.58
CA ARG A 66 -6.57 -8.83 -8.79
C ARG A 66 -6.63 -9.88 -7.70
N THR A 67 -6.12 -11.09 -7.92
CA THR A 67 -6.11 -12.12 -6.88
C THR A 67 -5.23 -11.76 -5.68
N LEU A 68 -4.20 -10.93 -5.87
CA LEU A 68 -3.43 -10.34 -4.77
C LEU A 68 -4.29 -9.38 -3.96
N ARG A 69 -4.99 -8.46 -4.64
CA ARG A 69 -5.92 -7.50 -3.99
C ARG A 69 -7.04 -8.22 -3.23
N GLU A 70 -7.61 -9.24 -3.82
CA GLU A 70 -8.66 -10.04 -3.20
C GLU A 70 -8.16 -10.78 -1.94
N THR A 71 -6.95 -11.30 -1.97
CA THR A 71 -6.35 -11.92 -0.79
C THR A 71 -6.08 -10.88 0.29
N GLU A 72 -5.52 -9.75 -0.07
CA GLU A 72 -5.16 -8.66 0.83
C GLU A 72 -6.39 -8.07 1.54
N PHE A 73 -7.46 -7.76 0.79
CA PHE A 73 -8.63 -7.07 1.32
C PHE A 73 -9.69 -8.02 1.87
N PHE A 74 -10.00 -9.14 1.18
CA PHE A 74 -11.09 -10.02 1.62
C PHE A 74 -10.67 -11.04 2.68
N VAL A 75 -9.38 -11.38 2.74
CA VAL A 75 -8.90 -12.44 3.65
C VAL A 75 -7.97 -11.90 4.72
N SER A 76 -6.98 -11.10 4.35
CA SER A 76 -5.92 -10.66 5.26
C SER A 76 -6.26 -9.38 6.04
N GLN A 77 -7.35 -8.70 5.70
CA GLN A 77 -7.80 -7.51 6.43
C GLN A 77 -8.47 -7.90 7.74
N ALA A 78 -8.14 -7.22 8.82
CA ALA A 78 -8.85 -7.32 10.09
C ALA A 78 -10.19 -6.54 10.04
N LYS A 79 -11.11 -6.87 10.94
CA LYS A 79 -12.45 -6.24 10.99
C LYS A 79 -12.43 -4.72 11.15
N ASN A 80 -11.40 -4.18 11.78
CA ASN A 80 -11.21 -2.74 11.98
C ASN A 80 -10.49 -2.05 10.82
N GLY A 81 -10.26 -2.75 9.71
CA GLY A 81 -9.57 -2.20 8.54
C GLY A 81 -8.04 -2.34 8.55
N HIS A 82 -7.45 -2.84 9.64
CA HIS A 82 -6.00 -3.10 9.69
C HIS A 82 -5.61 -4.12 8.63
N GLN A 83 -4.68 -3.78 7.77
CA GLN A 83 -4.12 -4.70 6.77
C GLN A 83 -2.94 -5.47 7.36
N ALA A 84 -2.88 -6.76 7.06
CA ALA A 84 -1.68 -7.53 7.37
C ALA A 84 -0.46 -6.91 6.67
N PHE A 85 0.65 -6.83 7.38
CA PHE A 85 1.91 -6.38 6.80
C PHE A 85 2.28 -7.23 5.57
N ARG A 86 2.05 -8.55 5.69
CA ARG A 86 2.21 -9.54 4.63
C ARG A 86 1.01 -10.48 4.58
N SER A 87 0.46 -10.69 3.39
CA SER A 87 -0.46 -11.81 3.14
C SER A 87 0.35 -13.09 2.98
N ALA A 88 -0.01 -14.15 3.71
CA ALA A 88 0.79 -15.35 3.84
C ALA A 88 -0.04 -16.64 3.76
N LEU A 89 0.64 -17.77 3.70
CA LEU A 89 0.08 -19.11 3.80
C LEU A 89 0.24 -19.67 5.23
N PRO A 90 -0.70 -20.46 5.73
CA PRO A 90 -2.00 -20.77 5.13
C PRO A 90 -2.92 -19.54 5.07
N ILE A 91 -3.80 -19.47 4.08
CA ILE A 91 -4.74 -18.38 3.89
C ILE A 91 -5.64 -18.27 5.13
N ARG A 92 -5.62 -17.12 5.78
CA ARG A 92 -6.41 -16.86 7.00
C ARG A 92 -6.48 -15.37 7.30
N PRO A 93 -7.47 -14.93 8.08
CA PRO A 93 -7.47 -13.58 8.63
C PRO A 93 -6.24 -13.31 9.50
N ILE A 94 -5.87 -12.05 9.61
CA ILE A 94 -4.78 -11.60 10.48
C ILE A 94 -5.00 -12.08 11.93
N ARG A 95 -3.96 -12.60 12.56
CA ARG A 95 -4.01 -13.16 13.94
C ARG A 95 -2.92 -12.63 14.86
N HIS A 96 -2.15 -11.66 14.40
CA HIS A 96 -1.04 -11.12 15.20
C HIS A 96 -1.20 -9.62 15.39
N ASN A 97 -0.57 -9.11 16.44
CA ASN A 97 -0.54 -7.68 16.75
C ASN A 97 0.62 -6.95 16.04
N PHE A 98 1.04 -7.45 14.89
CA PHE A 98 2.07 -6.76 14.13
C PHE A 98 1.47 -5.49 13.51
N HIS A 99 2.24 -4.41 13.49
CA HIS A 99 1.77 -3.14 12.92
C HIS A 99 1.52 -3.27 11.41
N ALA A 100 0.69 -2.39 10.88
CA ALA A 100 0.58 -2.22 9.43
C ALA A 100 1.77 -1.42 8.89
N ALA A 101 2.19 -1.71 7.67
CA ALA A 101 3.06 -0.82 6.94
C ALA A 101 2.21 0.33 6.39
N ALA A 102 2.47 1.58 6.79
CA ALA A 102 1.62 2.71 6.41
C ALA A 102 1.62 2.93 4.90
N ASP A 103 2.78 2.92 4.28
CA ASP A 103 2.94 3.00 2.82
C ASP A 103 2.35 1.78 2.09
N GLY A 104 2.41 0.60 2.71
CA GLY A 104 1.80 -0.62 2.18
C GLY A 104 0.28 -0.56 2.18
N GLN A 105 -0.34 -0.16 3.30
CA GLN A 105 -1.78 -0.08 3.46
C GLN A 105 -2.39 1.01 2.59
N LEU A 106 -1.81 2.21 2.60
CA LEU A 106 -2.22 3.33 1.74
C LEU A 106 -2.00 3.01 0.25
N GLY A 107 -0.84 2.44 -0.08
CA GLY A 107 -0.55 1.98 -1.43
C GLY A 107 -1.48 0.88 -1.91
N GLY A 108 -1.99 0.03 -0.99
CA GLY A 108 -3.02 -0.96 -1.28
C GLY A 108 -4.30 -0.33 -1.85
N ILE A 109 -4.75 0.79 -1.27
CA ILE A 109 -5.90 1.56 -1.73
C ILE A 109 -5.66 2.11 -3.16
N MET A 110 -4.49 2.69 -3.39
CA MET A 110 -4.09 3.19 -4.71
C MET A 110 -4.00 2.05 -5.74
N LYS A 111 -3.53 0.86 -5.33
CA LYS A 111 -3.48 -0.33 -6.20
C LYS A 111 -4.88 -0.83 -6.57
N VAL A 112 -5.87 -0.77 -5.67
CA VAL A 112 -7.27 -1.08 -6.02
C VAL A 112 -7.79 -0.15 -7.10
N TYR A 113 -7.56 1.16 -6.96
CA TYR A 113 -7.94 2.15 -7.96
C TYR A 113 -7.28 1.86 -9.32
N ARG A 114 -5.97 1.63 -9.34
CA ARG A 114 -5.21 1.25 -10.54
C ARG A 114 -5.77 0.00 -11.21
N ASP A 115 -5.98 -1.06 -10.42
CA ASP A 115 -6.41 -2.37 -10.91
C ASP A 115 -7.84 -2.31 -11.46
N TRP A 116 -8.71 -1.52 -10.85
CA TRP A 116 -10.04 -1.22 -11.39
C TRP A 116 -9.95 -0.48 -12.72
N HIS A 117 -9.14 0.58 -12.82
CA HIS A 117 -8.96 1.33 -14.06
C HIS A 117 -8.40 0.47 -15.21
N ILE A 118 -7.44 -0.40 -14.93
CA ILE A 118 -6.84 -1.27 -15.95
C ILE A 118 -7.82 -2.35 -16.42
N TYR A 119 -8.60 -2.90 -15.49
CA TYR A 119 -9.50 -4.02 -15.80
C TYR A 119 -10.92 -3.59 -16.19
N GLY A 120 -11.37 -2.41 -15.75
CA GLY A 120 -12.67 -1.83 -16.10
C GLY A 120 -13.87 -2.61 -15.57
N ASN A 121 -13.83 -3.15 -14.35
CA ASN A 121 -14.90 -3.97 -13.78
C ASN A 121 -15.54 -3.33 -12.55
N ASP A 122 -16.67 -2.66 -12.75
CA ASP A 122 -17.40 -1.97 -11.69
C ASP A 122 -18.04 -2.92 -10.67
N GLU A 123 -18.40 -4.13 -11.06
CA GLU A 123 -18.94 -5.12 -10.12
C GLU A 123 -17.86 -5.55 -9.12
N TRP A 124 -16.62 -5.70 -9.58
CA TRP A 124 -15.50 -5.95 -8.69
C TRP A 124 -15.24 -4.75 -7.77
N LEU A 125 -15.29 -3.52 -8.31
CA LEU A 125 -15.14 -2.32 -7.50
C LEU A 125 -16.20 -2.25 -6.40
N LYS A 126 -17.47 -2.50 -6.72
CA LYS A 126 -18.56 -2.54 -5.73
C LYS A 126 -18.31 -3.55 -4.61
N LEU A 127 -17.76 -4.72 -4.95
CA LEU A 127 -17.45 -5.77 -3.96
C LEU A 127 -16.32 -5.37 -3.01
N ILE A 128 -15.27 -4.74 -3.52
CA ILE A 128 -14.07 -4.41 -2.72
C ILE A 128 -14.20 -3.08 -1.98
N TYR A 129 -15.07 -2.19 -2.42
CA TYR A 129 -15.14 -0.79 -1.97
C TYR A 129 -15.26 -0.64 -0.45
N SER A 130 -16.12 -1.43 0.20
CA SER A 130 -16.30 -1.35 1.66
C SER A 130 -15.05 -1.77 2.43
N TYR A 131 -14.26 -2.69 1.91
CA TYR A 131 -12.97 -3.07 2.49
C TYR A 131 -11.92 -1.97 2.31
N VAL A 132 -11.94 -1.29 1.16
CA VAL A 132 -11.07 -0.14 0.90
C VAL A 132 -11.41 1.01 1.85
N GLN A 133 -12.69 1.28 2.08
CA GLN A 133 -13.16 2.26 3.05
C GLN A 133 -12.66 1.92 4.46
N ASN A 134 -12.87 0.69 4.91
CA ASN A 134 -12.36 0.26 6.22
C ASN A 134 -10.85 0.44 6.37
N SER A 135 -10.10 0.14 5.29
CA SER A 135 -8.65 0.33 5.27
C SER A 135 -8.25 1.79 5.42
N LEU A 136 -8.92 2.68 4.68
CA LEU A 136 -8.66 4.12 4.77
C LEU A 136 -9.05 4.70 6.12
N ASP A 137 -10.22 4.31 6.63
CA ASP A 137 -10.69 4.75 7.96
C ASP A 137 -9.73 4.30 9.06
N TYR A 138 -9.17 3.09 8.96
CA TYR A 138 -8.10 2.66 9.86
C TYR A 138 -6.88 3.59 9.79
N CYS A 139 -6.42 3.93 8.59
CA CYS A 139 -5.29 4.84 8.41
C CYS A 139 -5.56 6.22 9.02
N ILE A 140 -6.74 6.80 8.74
CA ILE A 140 -7.16 8.08 9.29
C ILE A 140 -7.19 8.03 10.82
N ASN A 141 -7.89 7.05 11.39
CA ASN A 141 -8.08 6.95 12.84
C ASN A 141 -6.78 6.64 13.59
N THR A 142 -5.82 5.98 12.94
CA THR A 142 -4.54 5.58 13.55
C THR A 142 -3.47 6.65 13.39
N TRP A 143 -3.35 7.25 12.21
CA TRP A 143 -2.21 8.09 11.86
C TRP A 143 -2.56 9.57 11.62
N ASP A 144 -3.85 9.89 11.43
CA ASP A 144 -4.39 11.27 11.37
C ASP A 144 -5.68 11.39 12.19
N PRO A 145 -5.69 11.02 13.50
CA PRO A 145 -6.91 10.99 14.31
C PRO A 145 -7.55 12.37 14.50
N LYS A 146 -6.80 13.43 14.27
CA LYS A 146 -7.29 14.82 14.33
C LYS A 146 -7.83 15.33 13.00
N ARG A 147 -7.81 14.52 11.94
CA ARG A 147 -8.26 14.84 10.57
C ARG A 147 -7.66 16.14 10.05
N LYS A 148 -6.36 16.27 10.20
CA LYS A 148 -5.58 17.42 9.72
C LYS A 148 -5.21 17.31 8.23
N GLY A 149 -5.36 16.14 7.62
CA GLY A 149 -4.87 15.84 6.28
C GLY A 149 -3.39 15.48 6.24
N VAL A 150 -2.80 15.13 7.39
CA VAL A 150 -1.38 14.78 7.50
C VAL A 150 -1.15 13.62 8.43
N ILE A 151 -0.36 12.65 8.00
CA ILE A 151 0.16 11.59 8.86
C ILE A 151 1.36 12.13 9.62
N GLU A 152 1.18 12.29 10.93
CA GLU A 152 2.22 12.76 11.85
C GLU A 152 2.42 11.82 13.05
N GLU A 153 1.46 10.91 13.31
CA GLU A 153 1.56 9.92 14.36
C GLU A 153 2.57 8.80 13.99
N PRO A 154 3.10 8.06 14.98
CA PRO A 154 4.10 7.03 14.72
C PRO A 154 3.61 5.96 13.77
N HIS A 155 4.40 5.65 12.76
CA HIS A 155 4.05 4.68 11.74
C HIS A 155 5.27 3.93 11.21
N HIS A 156 5.08 2.63 10.97
CA HIS A 156 6.08 1.80 10.31
C HIS A 156 5.93 1.87 8.78
N ASN A 157 7.05 1.74 8.07
CA ASN A 157 7.10 1.91 6.63
C ASN A 157 8.23 1.08 6.00
N THR A 158 8.47 1.25 4.71
CA THR A 158 9.47 0.51 3.91
C THR A 158 10.92 0.64 4.40
N TYR A 159 11.23 1.59 5.28
CA TYR A 159 12.57 1.71 5.87
C TYR A 159 12.79 0.80 7.08
N ASP A 160 11.79 -0.01 7.45
CA ASP A 160 11.81 -0.93 8.60
C ASP A 160 12.07 -0.24 9.95
N ILE A 161 11.75 1.04 10.02
CA ILE A 161 11.81 1.84 11.24
C ILE A 161 10.49 2.60 11.45
N GLU A 162 10.21 2.94 12.70
CA GLU A 162 9.07 3.77 13.03
C GLU A 162 9.43 5.25 12.83
N PHE A 163 8.65 5.94 12.00
CA PHE A 163 8.75 7.37 11.82
C PHE A 163 7.76 8.11 12.71
N TRP A 164 8.22 9.24 13.26
CA TRP A 164 7.43 10.18 14.03
C TRP A 164 7.46 11.53 13.36
N GLY A 165 6.30 12.07 13.05
CA GLY A 165 6.18 13.33 12.36
C GLY A 165 5.98 13.20 10.84
N PRO A 166 5.60 14.30 10.19
CA PRO A 166 5.25 14.29 8.78
C PRO A 166 6.46 14.15 7.87
N SER A 167 6.31 13.32 6.85
CA SER A 167 7.30 13.17 5.78
C SER A 167 6.62 13.28 4.41
N GLY A 168 7.34 13.80 3.43
CA GLY A 168 6.87 13.89 2.05
C GLY A 168 6.50 12.53 1.47
N MET A 169 7.27 11.47 1.80
CA MET A 169 7.01 10.12 1.32
C MET A 169 5.63 9.61 1.77
N ILE A 170 5.40 9.54 3.10
CA ILE A 170 4.16 8.92 3.60
C ILE A 170 2.94 9.77 3.30
N ASN A 171 3.07 11.09 3.32
CA ASN A 171 1.95 11.97 3.02
C ASN A 171 1.61 11.99 1.52
N SER A 172 2.55 11.69 0.62
CA SER A 172 2.24 11.40 -0.80
C SER A 172 1.37 10.16 -0.95
N TYR A 173 1.64 9.08 -0.19
CA TYR A 173 0.77 7.91 -0.15
C TYR A 173 -0.59 8.23 0.45
N TYR A 174 -0.65 9.05 1.49
CA TYR A 174 -1.92 9.42 2.13
C TYR A 174 -2.80 10.24 1.20
N THR A 175 -2.25 11.31 0.60
CA THR A 175 -2.93 12.12 -0.39
C THR A 175 -3.40 11.27 -1.59
N GLY A 176 -2.51 10.41 -2.10
CA GLY A 176 -2.85 9.52 -3.21
C GLY A 176 -3.94 8.50 -2.87
N ALA A 177 -3.94 7.96 -1.65
CA ALA A 177 -4.98 7.04 -1.19
C ALA A 177 -6.34 7.73 -1.01
N LEU A 178 -6.36 8.95 -0.43
CA LEU A 178 -7.57 9.78 -0.34
C LEU A 178 -8.13 10.10 -1.72
N GLN A 179 -7.28 10.53 -2.65
CA GLN A 179 -7.68 10.84 -4.03
C GLN A 179 -8.26 9.62 -4.75
N ALA A 180 -7.60 8.48 -4.64
CA ALA A 180 -8.06 7.23 -5.22
C ALA A 180 -9.42 6.80 -4.65
N PHE A 181 -9.59 6.90 -3.33
CA PHE A 181 -10.83 6.55 -2.66
C PHE A 181 -11.99 7.48 -3.02
N VAL A 182 -11.74 8.80 -3.05
CA VAL A 182 -12.73 9.79 -3.50
C VAL A 182 -13.19 9.50 -4.92
N ALA A 183 -12.24 9.27 -5.85
CA ALA A 183 -12.57 8.97 -7.24
C ALA A 183 -13.40 7.69 -7.40
N MET A 184 -13.07 6.62 -6.66
CA MET A 184 -13.85 5.38 -6.65
C MET A 184 -15.25 5.59 -6.07
N GLY A 185 -15.36 6.37 -4.99
CA GLY A 185 -16.64 6.65 -4.34
C GLY A 185 -17.57 7.49 -5.21
N GLU A 186 -17.05 8.51 -5.87
CA GLU A 186 -17.80 9.35 -6.80
C GLU A 186 -18.31 8.55 -8.01
N HIS A 187 -17.47 7.67 -8.57
CA HIS A 187 -17.89 6.77 -9.63
C HIS A 187 -19.05 5.85 -9.18
N LEU A 188 -19.06 5.46 -7.92
CA LEU A 188 -20.14 4.66 -7.33
C LEU A 188 -21.30 5.50 -6.76
N GLU A 189 -21.34 6.79 -7.06
CA GLU A 189 -22.38 7.74 -6.61
C GLU A 189 -22.54 7.80 -5.09
N LYS A 190 -21.44 7.68 -4.34
CA LYS A 190 -21.41 7.77 -2.88
C LYS A 190 -21.17 9.20 -2.43
N ASP A 191 -21.67 9.55 -1.24
CA ASP A 191 -21.29 10.80 -0.59
C ASP A 191 -19.83 10.76 -0.15
N MET A 192 -19.03 11.62 -0.74
CA MET A 192 -17.59 11.71 -0.49
C MET A 192 -17.19 13.03 0.20
N THR A 193 -18.14 13.77 0.75
CA THR A 193 -17.91 15.11 1.30
C THR A 193 -16.79 15.13 2.34
N GLU A 194 -16.85 14.26 3.36
CA GLU A 194 -15.83 14.23 4.42
C GLU A 194 -14.42 13.85 3.91
N TYR A 195 -14.35 12.89 2.99
CA TYR A 195 -13.06 12.45 2.43
C TYR A 195 -12.49 13.48 1.46
N ARG A 196 -13.33 14.22 0.76
CA ARG A 196 -12.91 15.33 -0.12
C ARG A 196 -12.34 16.48 0.70
N GLU A 197 -13.02 16.88 1.77
CA GLU A 197 -12.49 17.91 2.68
C GLU A 197 -11.13 17.50 3.28
N LEU A 198 -10.97 16.22 3.59
CA LEU A 198 -9.71 15.71 4.12
C LEU A 198 -8.63 15.65 3.05
N LEU A 199 -8.99 15.31 1.81
CA LEU A 199 -8.10 15.35 0.65
C LEU A 199 -7.60 16.78 0.38
N ASP A 200 -8.49 17.78 0.40
CA ASP A 200 -8.14 19.17 0.18
C ASP A 200 -7.15 19.67 1.25
N LYS A 201 -7.37 19.32 2.51
CA LYS A 201 -6.40 19.59 3.59
C LYS A 201 -5.06 18.90 3.36
N SER A 202 -5.08 17.67 2.87
CA SER A 202 -3.86 16.90 2.61
C SER A 202 -3.04 17.51 1.48
N ILE A 203 -3.68 17.95 0.41
CA ILE A 203 -3.04 18.67 -0.70
C ILE A 203 -2.44 19.98 -0.20
N ASP A 204 -3.23 20.78 0.52
CA ASP A 204 -2.77 22.06 1.08
C ASP A 204 -1.55 21.86 1.98
N TYR A 205 -1.56 20.85 2.84
CA TYR A 205 -0.43 20.55 3.72
C TYR A 205 0.82 20.12 2.94
N MET A 206 0.67 19.28 1.93
CA MET A 206 1.76 18.83 1.06
C MET A 206 2.42 20.02 0.34
N GLU A 207 1.61 20.90 -0.24
CA GLU A 207 2.09 22.04 -1.05
C GLU A 207 2.68 23.15 -0.20
N ASN A 208 2.10 23.46 0.96
CA ASN A 208 2.45 24.64 1.74
C ASN A 208 3.32 24.38 2.97
N GLN A 209 3.42 23.11 3.45
CA GLN A 209 4.16 22.77 4.64
C GLN A 209 5.29 21.76 4.38
N LEU A 210 5.15 20.89 3.38
CA LEU A 210 6.16 19.88 3.08
C LEU A 210 6.95 20.15 1.80
N TYR A 211 6.48 21.02 0.91
CA TYR A 211 7.21 21.40 -0.30
C TYR A 211 7.98 22.71 -0.05
N ASP A 212 9.31 22.69 -0.22
CA ASP A 212 10.18 23.85 0.01
C ASP A 212 10.43 24.70 -1.24
N GLY A 213 9.80 24.33 -2.37
CA GLY A 213 9.98 24.95 -3.68
C GLY A 213 10.86 24.13 -4.62
N GLU A 214 11.58 23.14 -4.12
CA GLU A 214 12.42 22.24 -4.89
C GLU A 214 12.15 20.77 -4.54
N TYR A 215 12.05 20.43 -3.24
CA TYR A 215 11.85 19.07 -2.74
C TYR A 215 10.79 18.99 -1.66
N PHE A 216 10.25 17.77 -1.44
CA PHE A 216 9.45 17.49 -0.27
C PHE A 216 10.34 17.20 0.93
N ILE A 217 10.20 18.00 1.96
CA ILE A 217 10.98 17.90 3.20
C ILE A 217 10.41 16.84 4.15
N GLN A 218 11.22 16.47 5.14
CA GLN A 218 10.82 15.57 6.22
C GLN A 218 10.96 16.29 7.56
N ASN A 219 9.85 16.44 8.26
CA ASN A 219 9.80 17.04 9.58
C ASN A 219 9.72 15.95 10.67
N LEU A 220 10.66 15.00 10.60
CA LEU A 220 10.68 13.87 11.53
C LEU A 220 11.24 14.29 12.89
N SER A 221 10.63 13.77 13.96
CA SER A 221 11.14 13.95 15.31
C SER A 221 12.36 13.08 15.56
N LEU A 222 13.50 13.70 15.75
CA LEU A 222 14.77 12.99 16.03
C LEU A 222 14.83 12.41 17.45
N ILE A 223 14.02 12.90 18.39
CA ILE A 223 13.99 12.38 19.78
C ILE A 223 13.33 11.00 19.89
N HIS A 224 12.60 10.57 18.86
CA HIS A 224 11.98 9.27 18.77
C HIS A 224 12.70 8.31 17.81
N ILE A 225 13.80 8.72 17.21
CA ILE A 225 14.75 7.79 16.62
C ILE A 225 15.47 7.15 17.82
N SER A 226 14.77 6.21 18.46
CA SER A 226 15.36 5.40 19.52
C SER A 226 16.64 4.77 18.98
N GLU A 227 17.63 4.65 19.86
CA GLU A 227 18.90 3.97 19.59
C GLU A 227 18.70 2.73 18.72
N PRO A 228 19.62 2.45 17.76
CA PRO A 228 19.53 1.24 16.98
C PRO A 228 19.36 0.07 17.94
N THR A 229 18.15 -0.46 17.96
CA THR A 229 17.87 -1.67 18.76
C THR A 229 18.91 -2.69 18.36
N ARG A 230 19.65 -3.18 19.34
CA ARG A 230 20.62 -4.26 19.21
C ARG A 230 19.93 -5.55 18.77
N HIS A 231 19.42 -5.58 17.54
CA HIS A 231 18.84 -6.75 16.90
C HIS A 231 19.50 -7.04 15.57
N SER A 232 20.83 -7.07 15.59
CA SER A 232 21.53 -7.67 14.48
C SER A 232 22.88 -8.17 14.94
N LEU A 233 22.87 -9.15 15.80
CA LEU A 233 24.01 -10.07 15.98
C LEU A 233 23.40 -11.39 16.47
N ILE A 234 22.84 -12.14 15.54
CA ILE A 234 22.95 -13.61 15.49
C ILE A 234 22.84 -14.00 14.02
#